data_fc8d7c320e3bfc8f2145f08b17771300
#
_entry.id   fc8d7c320e3bfc8f2145f08b17771300
#
_cell.length_a   1.000
_cell.length_b   1.000
_cell.length_c   1.000
_cell.angle_alpha   90.00
_cell.angle_beta   90.00
_cell.angle_gamma   90.00
#
_symmetry.space_group_name_H-M   'P 1'
#
loop_
_entity.id
_entity.type
_entity.pdbx_description
1 polymer ?
#
loop_
_entity_poly.entity_id
_entity_poly.type
_entity_poly.pdbx_seq_one_letter_code
_entity_poly.pdbx_strand_id
1 'polypeptide(L)'
;MGRIGVLLINLGTPDAPTSGAVRRYLAEFLSDRRVVEIPQIVWQPILRGAVLTTRPRKSAAAYREVWTPQGSPLAVFTRDAAVGLQAALGSDVLVDWAMRYGNPSIPSRIDAMMAAGCDRILAAALYPQYCAATTASAHDAVFAAIGGMRAQPALRTLPPYYADPAYIEALRASTQAQLDTLDFMPDLLL
;
A
#
# COMPACT_ATOMS: atom_id res chain seq x y z
N MET A 1 -8.85 -28.89 2.35
CA MET A 1 -8.21 -27.71 2.99
C MET A 1 -8.38 -26.56 2.01
N GLY A 2 -8.83 -25.39 2.49
CA GLY A 2 -8.93 -24.20 1.63
C GLY A 2 -7.55 -23.65 1.27
N ARG A 3 -7.53 -22.73 0.32
CA ARG A 3 -6.31 -22.11 -0.21
C ARG A 3 -5.75 -21.05 0.76
N ILE A 4 -4.43 -20.89 0.78
CA ILE A 4 -3.78 -19.79 1.50
C ILE A 4 -3.71 -18.59 0.57
N GLY A 5 -4.09 -17.40 1.09
CA GLY A 5 -3.90 -16.13 0.42
C GLY A 5 -2.82 -15.28 1.08
N VAL A 6 -2.01 -14.58 0.30
CA VAL A 6 -1.09 -13.54 0.76
C VAL A 6 -1.50 -12.22 0.10
N LEU A 7 -1.94 -11.26 0.91
CA LEU A 7 -2.34 -9.94 0.43
C LEU A 7 -1.24 -8.94 0.76
N LEU A 8 -0.52 -8.48 -0.25
CA LEU A 8 0.45 -7.40 -0.13
C LEU A 8 -0.30 -6.05 -0.06
N ILE A 9 0.01 -5.24 0.94
CA ILE A 9 -0.69 -3.97 1.16
C ILE A 9 0.32 -2.82 1.16
N ASN A 10 0.07 -1.83 0.31
CA ASN A 10 0.85 -0.60 0.28
C ASN A 10 -0.05 0.64 0.52
N LEU A 11 0.56 1.82 0.68
CA LEU A 11 -0.11 3.05 1.09
C LEU A 11 -1.27 3.43 0.15
N GLY A 12 -0.99 3.43 -1.12
CA GLY A 12 -1.94 3.84 -2.12
C GLY A 12 -1.50 5.06 -2.91
N THR A 13 -2.23 5.29 -3.97
CA THR A 13 -1.94 6.34 -4.95
C THR A 13 -3.25 6.75 -5.63
N PRO A 14 -3.36 7.97 -6.19
CA PRO A 14 -4.51 8.34 -7.01
C PRO A 14 -4.64 7.41 -8.24
N ASP A 15 -5.86 7.21 -8.74
CA ASP A 15 -6.12 6.43 -9.97
C ASP A 15 -5.51 7.07 -11.23
N ALA A 16 -5.31 8.39 -11.19
CA ALA A 16 -4.73 9.17 -12.28
C ALA A 16 -4.09 10.47 -11.74
N PRO A 17 -3.13 11.07 -12.47
CA PRO A 17 -2.49 12.33 -12.06
C PRO A 17 -3.36 13.56 -12.40
N THR A 18 -4.67 13.47 -12.12
CA THR A 18 -5.65 14.52 -12.32
C THR A 18 -6.14 15.08 -10.99
N SER A 19 -6.53 16.36 -10.98
CA SER A 19 -7.02 17.00 -9.74
C SER A 19 -8.21 16.26 -9.13
N GLY A 20 -9.10 15.67 -9.94
CA GLY A 20 -10.25 14.92 -9.45
C GLY A 20 -9.87 13.61 -8.76
N ALA A 21 -8.98 12.83 -9.38
CA ALA A 21 -8.48 11.58 -8.79
C ALA A 21 -7.65 11.85 -7.52
N VAL A 22 -6.76 12.83 -7.56
CA VAL A 22 -5.97 13.25 -6.41
C VAL A 22 -6.85 13.76 -5.27
N ARG A 23 -7.93 14.48 -5.58
CA ARG A 23 -8.89 14.93 -4.55
C ARG A 23 -9.56 13.76 -3.82
N ARG A 24 -10.00 12.72 -4.57
CA ARG A 24 -10.59 11.51 -3.96
C ARG A 24 -9.58 10.80 -3.05
N TYR A 25 -8.39 10.57 -3.57
CA TYR A 25 -7.30 9.95 -2.82
C TYR A 25 -6.96 10.74 -1.54
N LEU A 26 -6.78 12.06 -1.63
CA LEU A 26 -6.48 12.90 -0.48
C LEU A 26 -7.64 12.95 0.52
N ALA A 27 -8.88 12.89 0.06
CA ALA A 27 -10.04 12.85 0.95
C ALA A 27 -10.04 11.58 1.81
N GLU A 28 -9.75 10.42 1.23
CA GLU A 28 -9.64 9.15 1.92
C GLU A 28 -8.43 9.15 2.87
N PHE A 29 -7.24 9.46 2.36
CA PHE A 29 -5.99 9.46 3.10
C PHE A 29 -6.00 10.39 4.32
N LEU A 30 -6.44 11.65 4.13
CA LEU A 30 -6.44 12.64 5.20
C LEU A 30 -7.66 12.55 6.14
N SER A 31 -8.63 11.69 5.84
CA SER A 31 -9.73 11.37 6.76
C SER A 31 -9.37 10.27 7.75
N ASP A 32 -8.26 9.57 7.55
CA ASP A 32 -7.82 8.53 8.47
C ASP A 32 -7.30 9.13 9.77
N ARG A 33 -7.85 8.66 10.91
CA ARG A 33 -7.43 9.09 12.25
C ARG A 33 -6.01 8.67 12.60
N ARG A 34 -5.48 7.62 11.96
CA ARG A 34 -4.09 7.20 12.12
C ARG A 34 -3.12 8.15 11.43
N VAL A 35 -3.59 8.91 10.44
CA VAL A 35 -2.77 9.88 9.67
C VAL A 35 -2.93 11.28 10.24
N VAL A 36 -4.17 11.67 10.57
CA VAL A 36 -4.47 12.98 11.14
C VAL A 36 -5.21 12.80 12.47
N GLU A 37 -4.49 13.00 13.57
CA GLU A 37 -4.98 12.78 14.93
C GLU A 37 -5.87 13.89 15.47
N ILE A 38 -6.08 14.97 14.69
CA ILE A 38 -7.01 16.05 15.05
C ILE A 38 -8.44 15.50 15.15
N PRO A 39 -9.23 15.88 16.18
CA PRO A 39 -10.62 15.46 16.27
C PRO A 39 -11.40 15.71 14.99
N GLN A 40 -12.11 14.70 14.49
CA GLN A 40 -12.74 14.73 13.16
C GLN A 40 -13.76 15.86 13.01
N ILE A 41 -14.43 16.26 14.09
CA ILE A 41 -15.37 17.39 14.08
C ILE A 41 -14.69 18.71 13.71
N VAL A 42 -13.41 18.89 14.08
CA VAL A 42 -12.61 20.07 13.73
C VAL A 42 -11.95 19.87 12.36
N TRP A 43 -11.41 18.69 12.12
CA TRP A 43 -10.61 18.43 10.93
C TRP A 43 -11.42 18.36 9.65
N GLN A 44 -12.59 17.70 9.64
CA GLN A 44 -13.39 17.51 8.43
C GLN A 44 -13.81 18.82 7.74
N PRO A 45 -14.25 19.89 8.44
CA PRO A 45 -14.49 21.19 7.80
C PRO A 45 -13.24 21.77 7.15
N ILE A 46 -12.08 21.68 7.80
CA ILE A 46 -10.80 22.18 7.28
C ILE A 46 -10.38 21.37 6.04
N LEU A 47 -10.46 20.04 6.15
CA LEU A 47 -10.13 19.15 5.05
C LEU A 47 -10.98 19.46 3.81
N ARG A 48 -12.29 19.53 3.95
CA ARG A 48 -13.22 19.71 2.81
C ARG A 48 -13.26 21.15 2.29
N GLY A 49 -13.18 22.13 3.18
CA GLY A 49 -13.28 23.56 2.83
C GLY A 49 -11.98 24.15 2.30
N ALA A 50 -10.84 23.79 2.85
CA ALA A 50 -9.55 24.38 2.50
C ALA A 50 -8.62 23.40 1.76
N VAL A 51 -8.33 22.23 2.36
CA VAL A 51 -7.30 21.33 1.83
C VAL A 51 -7.70 20.74 0.48
N LEU A 52 -8.92 20.18 0.38
CA LEU A 52 -9.40 19.53 -0.84
C LEU A 52 -9.83 20.52 -1.95
N THR A 53 -9.84 21.81 -1.67
CA THR A 53 -10.07 22.85 -2.70
C THR A 53 -8.77 23.33 -3.32
N THR A 54 -7.69 23.42 -2.55
CA THR A 54 -6.43 24.03 -2.98
C THR A 54 -5.34 23.02 -3.35
N ARG A 55 -5.14 21.97 -2.51
CA ARG A 55 -4.06 21.00 -2.70
C ARG A 55 -4.15 20.11 -3.95
N PRO A 56 -5.34 19.64 -4.41
CA PRO A 56 -5.40 18.65 -5.47
C PRO A 56 -4.74 19.08 -6.78
N ARG A 57 -4.83 20.35 -7.16
CA ARG A 57 -4.18 20.87 -8.37
C ARG A 57 -2.66 20.81 -8.29
N LYS A 58 -2.09 21.28 -7.16
CA LYS A 58 -0.64 21.28 -6.94
C LYS A 58 -0.11 19.84 -6.85
N SER A 59 -0.79 18.98 -6.09
CA SER A 59 -0.39 17.59 -5.96
C SER A 59 -0.52 16.83 -7.30
N ALA A 60 -1.56 17.09 -8.10
CA ALA A 60 -1.70 16.48 -9.42
C ALA A 60 -0.56 16.88 -10.38
N ALA A 61 -0.02 18.10 -10.24
CA ALA A 61 1.16 18.50 -11.00
C ALA A 61 2.38 17.65 -10.62
N ALA A 62 2.67 17.50 -9.33
CA ALA A 62 3.77 16.65 -8.85
C ALA A 62 3.58 15.17 -9.24
N TYR A 63 2.35 14.64 -9.17
CA TYR A 63 2.09 13.27 -9.63
C TYR A 63 2.37 13.09 -11.12
N ARG A 64 2.12 14.09 -11.98
CA ARG A 64 2.44 14.00 -13.42
C ARG A 64 3.93 13.86 -13.70
N GLU A 65 4.78 14.46 -12.89
CA GLU A 65 6.24 14.39 -13.05
C GLU A 65 6.80 12.99 -12.84
N VAL A 66 6.16 12.20 -11.96
CA VAL A 66 6.59 10.82 -11.63
C VAL A 66 5.73 9.75 -12.29
N TRP A 67 4.66 10.14 -13.01
CA TRP A 67 3.73 9.19 -13.59
C TRP A 67 4.31 8.50 -14.80
N THR A 68 4.20 7.17 -14.84
CA THR A 68 4.68 6.36 -15.98
C THR A 68 3.54 6.00 -16.93
N PRO A 69 3.85 5.52 -18.17
CA PRO A 69 2.82 4.97 -19.05
C PRO A 69 2.04 3.79 -18.45
N GLN A 70 2.63 3.07 -17.49
CA GLN A 70 2.01 1.95 -16.78
C GLN A 70 1.20 2.38 -15.55
N GLY A 71 1.26 3.65 -15.17
CA GLY A 71 0.55 4.22 -14.03
C GLY A 71 1.48 4.78 -12.96
N SER A 72 0.97 4.89 -11.75
CA SER A 72 1.77 5.30 -10.60
C SER A 72 2.89 4.31 -10.30
N PRO A 73 4.15 4.76 -10.11
CA PRO A 73 5.26 3.86 -9.75
C PRO A 73 4.95 2.98 -8.54
N LEU A 74 4.30 3.53 -7.51
CA LEU A 74 3.95 2.76 -6.31
C LEU A 74 3.00 1.59 -6.65
N ALA A 75 2.00 1.81 -7.51
CA ALA A 75 1.08 0.76 -7.94
C ALA A 75 1.79 -0.29 -8.80
N VAL A 76 2.64 0.16 -9.73
CA VAL A 76 3.42 -0.71 -10.61
C VAL A 76 4.33 -1.62 -9.78
N PHE A 77 5.15 -1.05 -8.90
CA PHE A 77 6.08 -1.83 -8.08
C PHE A 77 5.37 -2.77 -7.09
N THR A 78 4.23 -2.34 -6.52
CA THR A 78 3.45 -3.22 -5.63
C THR A 78 2.87 -4.42 -6.38
N ARG A 79 2.32 -4.20 -7.58
CA ARG A 79 1.83 -5.25 -8.46
C ARG A 79 2.95 -6.21 -8.87
N ASP A 80 4.08 -5.67 -9.30
CA ASP A 80 5.21 -6.45 -9.77
C ASP A 80 5.84 -7.28 -8.64
N ALA A 81 5.86 -6.76 -7.41
CA ALA A 81 6.23 -7.52 -6.23
C ALA A 81 5.24 -8.68 -5.96
N ALA A 82 3.94 -8.47 -6.15
CA ALA A 82 2.96 -9.55 -6.02
C ALA A 82 3.16 -10.63 -7.08
N VAL A 83 3.44 -10.25 -8.33
CA VAL A 83 3.75 -11.19 -9.43
C VAL A 83 5.02 -12.00 -9.12
N GLY A 84 6.08 -11.34 -8.68
CA GLY A 84 7.33 -12.00 -8.30
C GLY A 84 7.16 -12.97 -7.12
N LEU A 85 6.40 -12.56 -6.10
CA LEU A 85 6.11 -13.41 -4.94
C LEU A 85 5.23 -14.61 -5.33
N GLN A 86 4.23 -14.40 -6.21
CA GLN A 86 3.41 -15.49 -6.73
C GLN A 86 4.27 -16.53 -7.46
N ALA A 87 5.22 -16.10 -8.28
CA ALA A 87 6.15 -17.01 -8.98
C ALA A 87 7.03 -17.80 -7.99
N ALA A 88 7.48 -17.16 -6.92
CA ALA A 88 8.31 -17.80 -5.90
C ALA A 88 7.55 -18.79 -5.02
N LEU A 89 6.27 -18.54 -4.70
CA LEU A 89 5.45 -19.38 -3.83
C LEU A 89 4.70 -20.51 -4.56
N GLY A 90 4.65 -20.47 -5.90
CA GLY A 90 3.95 -21.47 -6.70
C GLY A 90 2.42 -21.34 -6.63
N SER A 91 1.71 -22.41 -7.04
CA SER A 91 0.25 -22.41 -7.24
C SER A 91 -0.57 -22.63 -5.97
N ASP A 92 0.03 -23.17 -4.91
CA ASP A 92 -0.67 -23.54 -3.67
C ASP A 92 -1.09 -22.32 -2.82
N VAL A 93 -0.44 -21.21 -3.07
CA VAL A 93 -0.71 -19.92 -2.44
C VAL A 93 -1.24 -18.95 -3.50
N LEU A 94 -2.26 -18.16 -3.15
CA LEU A 94 -2.72 -17.05 -3.98
C LEU A 94 -2.09 -15.77 -3.47
N VAL A 95 -1.30 -15.10 -4.29
CA VAL A 95 -0.76 -13.77 -3.97
C VAL A 95 -1.57 -12.71 -4.70
N ASP A 96 -1.99 -11.70 -3.97
CA ASP A 96 -2.65 -10.50 -4.54
C ASP A 96 -2.14 -9.26 -3.82
N TRP A 97 -2.52 -8.09 -4.32
CA TRP A 97 -2.10 -6.82 -3.76
C TRP A 97 -3.26 -5.84 -3.62
N ALA A 98 -3.17 -4.95 -2.65
CA ALA A 98 -4.15 -3.90 -2.39
C ALA A 98 -3.47 -2.60 -1.98
N MET A 99 -4.22 -1.52 -2.13
CA MET A 99 -3.87 -0.21 -1.61
C MET A 99 -4.69 0.11 -0.35
N ARG A 100 -4.02 0.69 0.65
CA ARG A 100 -4.72 1.18 1.85
C ARG A 100 -5.67 2.31 1.49
N TYR A 101 -5.27 3.19 0.56
CA TYR A 101 -6.10 4.28 0.03
C TYR A 101 -6.13 4.19 -1.50
N GLY A 102 -7.33 4.31 -2.07
CA GLY A 102 -7.54 4.18 -3.52
C GLY A 102 -7.71 2.73 -3.97
N ASN A 103 -7.21 2.41 -5.17
CA ASN A 103 -7.48 1.13 -5.84
C ASN A 103 -6.20 0.35 -6.20
N PRO A 104 -6.31 -1.00 -6.21
CA PRO A 104 -7.42 -1.82 -5.76
C PRO A 104 -7.57 -1.78 -4.23
N SER A 105 -8.80 -1.69 -3.74
CA SER A 105 -9.05 -1.54 -2.30
C SER A 105 -8.87 -2.87 -1.54
N ILE A 106 -8.51 -2.79 -0.26
CA ILE A 106 -8.36 -3.96 0.62
C ILE A 106 -9.65 -4.81 0.64
N PRO A 107 -10.86 -4.25 0.87
CA PRO A 107 -12.07 -5.06 0.86
C PRO A 107 -12.27 -5.81 -0.45
N SER A 108 -12.11 -5.15 -1.59
CA SER A 108 -12.32 -5.78 -2.90
C SER A 108 -11.38 -6.96 -3.16
N ARG A 109 -10.14 -6.89 -2.65
CA ARG A 109 -9.18 -7.98 -2.82
C ARG A 109 -9.42 -9.13 -1.86
N ILE A 110 -9.82 -8.84 -0.61
CA ILE A 110 -10.22 -9.89 0.32
C ILE A 110 -11.44 -10.65 -0.23
N ASP A 111 -12.46 -9.96 -0.75
CA ASP A 111 -13.62 -10.58 -1.39
C ASP A 111 -13.22 -11.48 -2.57
N ALA A 112 -12.32 -11.00 -3.43
CA ALA A 112 -11.80 -11.78 -4.56
C ALA A 112 -11.03 -13.03 -4.10
N MET A 113 -10.20 -12.92 -3.07
CA MET A 113 -9.46 -14.05 -2.48
C MET A 113 -10.42 -15.09 -1.88
N MET A 114 -11.44 -14.64 -1.16
CA MET A 114 -12.48 -15.54 -0.60
C MET A 114 -13.24 -16.26 -1.73
N ALA A 115 -13.61 -15.55 -2.80
CA ALA A 115 -14.26 -16.13 -3.96
C ALA A 115 -13.34 -17.15 -4.69
N ALA A 116 -12.02 -16.97 -4.62
CA ALA A 116 -11.03 -17.91 -5.14
C ALA A 116 -10.73 -19.09 -4.20
N GLY A 117 -11.49 -19.23 -3.08
CA GLY A 117 -11.39 -20.34 -2.13
C GLY A 117 -10.32 -20.17 -1.05
N CYS A 118 -9.80 -18.96 -0.83
CA CYS A 118 -8.90 -18.71 0.30
C CYS A 118 -9.68 -18.69 1.62
N ASP A 119 -9.35 -19.60 2.53
CA ASP A 119 -9.90 -19.63 3.90
C ASP A 119 -8.91 -19.12 4.96
N ARG A 120 -7.69 -18.82 4.55
CA ARG A 120 -6.60 -18.27 5.37
C ARG A 120 -5.90 -17.15 4.61
N ILE A 121 -5.77 -15.98 5.21
CA ILE A 121 -5.14 -14.82 4.60
C ILE A 121 -4.01 -14.31 5.50
N LEU A 122 -2.82 -14.12 4.92
CA LEU A 122 -1.75 -13.32 5.49
C LEU A 122 -1.83 -11.92 4.90
N ALA A 123 -2.14 -10.92 5.74
CA ALA A 123 -2.05 -9.51 5.38
C ALA A 123 -0.62 -9.01 5.61
N ALA A 124 0.08 -8.71 4.53
CA ALA A 124 1.48 -8.28 4.54
C ALA A 124 1.57 -6.79 4.17
N ALA A 125 1.62 -5.94 5.17
CA ALA A 125 1.86 -4.50 4.97
C ALA A 125 3.32 -4.27 4.56
N LEU A 126 3.53 -3.64 3.40
CA LEU A 126 4.86 -3.45 2.80
C LEU A 126 5.61 -2.26 3.45
N TYR A 127 5.60 -2.22 4.78
CA TYR A 127 6.35 -1.26 5.59
C TYR A 127 7.26 -2.03 6.54
N PRO A 128 8.60 -1.94 6.35
CA PRO A 128 9.52 -2.70 7.18
C PRO A 128 9.44 -2.35 8.67
N GLN A 129 9.25 -1.06 8.98
CA GLN A 129 9.06 -0.55 10.34
C GLN A 129 7.58 -0.41 10.66
N TYR A 130 7.21 -0.59 11.93
CA TYR A 130 5.86 -0.28 12.39
C TYR A 130 5.67 1.23 12.54
N CYS A 131 4.56 1.71 11.97
CA CYS A 131 4.07 3.07 12.19
C CYS A 131 2.54 3.05 12.26
N ALA A 132 1.96 3.89 13.14
CA ALA A 132 0.51 3.99 13.28
C ALA A 132 -0.17 4.46 11.98
N ALA A 133 0.41 5.44 11.29
CA ALA A 133 -0.13 5.99 10.05
C ALA A 133 0.02 5.05 8.83
N THR A 134 0.77 3.97 8.93
CA THR A 134 1.02 3.00 7.85
C THR A 134 0.53 1.60 8.23
N THR A 135 1.31 0.87 9.01
CA THR A 135 1.01 -0.53 9.37
C THR A 135 -0.30 -0.66 10.12
N ALA A 136 -0.54 0.16 11.16
CA ALA A 136 -1.78 0.06 11.92
C ALA A 136 -2.99 0.49 11.09
N SER A 137 -2.87 1.55 10.27
CA SER A 137 -3.93 1.96 9.34
C SER A 137 -4.30 0.85 8.34
N ALA A 138 -3.30 0.16 7.76
CA ALA A 138 -3.52 -0.97 6.87
C ALA A 138 -4.24 -2.12 7.59
N HIS A 139 -3.80 -2.46 8.81
CA HIS A 139 -4.44 -3.51 9.62
C HIS A 139 -5.87 -3.14 10.01
N ASP A 140 -6.14 -1.89 10.41
CA ASP A 140 -7.50 -1.42 10.72
C ASP A 140 -8.45 -1.62 9.52
N ALA A 141 -7.97 -1.34 8.30
CA ALA A 141 -8.78 -1.55 7.09
C ALA A 141 -9.03 -3.04 6.79
N VAL A 142 -8.04 -3.91 7.02
CA VAL A 142 -8.20 -5.37 6.91
C VAL A 142 -9.20 -5.88 7.93
N PHE A 143 -9.07 -5.48 9.21
CA PHE A 143 -9.96 -5.91 10.29
C PHE A 143 -11.40 -5.42 10.06
N ALA A 144 -11.57 -4.19 9.58
CA ALA A 144 -12.88 -3.64 9.24
C ALA A 144 -13.54 -4.43 8.08
N ALA A 145 -12.76 -4.76 7.03
CA ALA A 145 -13.26 -5.54 5.91
C ALA A 145 -13.73 -6.93 6.36
N ILE A 146 -12.90 -7.65 7.12
CA ILE A 146 -13.22 -9.00 7.59
C ILE A 146 -14.36 -8.97 8.65
N GLY A 147 -14.35 -7.96 9.54
CA GLY A 147 -15.36 -7.83 10.60
C GLY A 147 -16.79 -7.69 10.08
N GLY A 148 -16.97 -7.18 8.86
CA GLY A 148 -18.26 -7.09 8.17
C GLY A 148 -18.74 -8.39 7.50
N MET A 149 -17.87 -9.41 7.38
CA MET A 149 -18.18 -10.64 6.67
C MET A 149 -18.95 -11.64 7.54
N ARG A 150 -19.94 -12.32 6.96
CA ARG A 150 -20.65 -13.42 7.62
C ARG A 150 -19.75 -14.67 7.79
N ALA A 151 -18.95 -14.96 6.79
CA ALA A 151 -17.93 -16.02 6.83
C ALA A 151 -16.56 -15.37 6.75
N GLN A 152 -15.76 -15.49 7.80
CA GLN A 152 -14.47 -14.83 7.94
C GLN A 152 -13.32 -15.82 7.64
N PRO A 153 -12.29 -15.43 6.89
CA PRO A 153 -11.08 -16.21 6.77
C PRO A 153 -10.28 -16.18 8.07
N ALA A 154 -9.45 -17.18 8.30
CA ALA A 154 -8.42 -17.09 9.34
C ALA A 154 -7.38 -16.04 8.91
N LEU A 155 -7.16 -15.03 9.75
CA LEU A 155 -6.28 -13.92 9.44
C LEU A 155 -4.99 -13.96 10.24
N ARG A 156 -3.89 -13.67 9.58
CA ARG A 156 -2.60 -13.31 10.20
C ARG A 156 -2.07 -12.02 9.58
N THR A 157 -1.28 -11.28 10.35
CA THR A 157 -0.57 -10.08 9.89
C THR A 157 0.92 -10.34 9.91
N LEU A 158 1.64 -9.77 8.92
CA LEU A 158 3.10 -9.82 8.91
C LEU A 158 3.67 -8.90 9.99
N PRO A 159 4.58 -9.40 10.86
CA PRO A 159 5.27 -8.53 11.84
C PRO A 159 6.24 -7.58 11.11
N PRO A 160 6.75 -6.52 11.82
CA PRO A 160 7.83 -5.68 11.30
C PRO A 160 9.07 -6.52 10.93
N TYR A 161 9.68 -6.19 9.79
CA TYR A 161 10.80 -6.97 9.23
C TYR A 161 12.03 -6.12 8.89
N TYR A 162 12.13 -4.92 9.47
CA TYR A 162 13.23 -3.99 9.25
C TYR A 162 14.62 -4.54 9.58
N ALA A 163 14.71 -5.53 10.49
CA ALA A 163 15.95 -6.18 10.88
C ALA A 163 16.11 -7.59 10.29
N ASP A 164 15.22 -8.01 9.40
CA ASP A 164 15.32 -9.30 8.73
C ASP A 164 16.56 -9.34 7.82
N PRO A 165 17.45 -10.35 7.97
CA PRO A 165 18.68 -10.42 7.18
C PRO A 165 18.46 -10.46 5.67
N ALA A 166 17.38 -11.11 5.19
CA ALA A 166 17.07 -11.17 3.77
C ALA A 166 16.61 -9.79 3.24
N TYR A 167 15.85 -9.03 4.04
CA TYR A 167 15.48 -7.67 3.72
C TYR A 167 16.70 -6.73 3.64
N ILE A 168 17.60 -6.80 4.62
CA ILE A 168 18.83 -6.01 4.65
C ILE A 168 19.72 -6.34 3.44
N GLU A 169 19.87 -7.63 3.12
CA GLU A 169 20.65 -8.05 1.95
C GLU A 169 20.01 -7.56 0.63
N ALA A 170 18.69 -7.60 0.50
CA ALA A 170 18.00 -7.06 -0.67
C ALA A 170 18.23 -5.55 -0.83
N LEU A 171 18.21 -4.79 0.28
CA LEU A 171 18.55 -3.36 0.27
C LEU A 171 20.00 -3.13 -0.15
N ARG A 172 20.94 -3.88 0.44
CA ARG A 172 22.37 -3.80 0.09
C ARG A 172 22.57 -4.07 -1.40
N ALA A 173 22.00 -5.15 -1.92
CA ALA A 173 22.15 -5.54 -3.31
C ALA A 173 21.57 -4.50 -4.27
N SER A 174 20.37 -3.98 -3.99
CA SER A 174 19.75 -2.96 -4.83
C SER A 174 20.49 -1.63 -4.80
N THR A 175 20.99 -1.23 -3.64
CA THR A 175 21.82 -0.02 -3.49
C THR A 175 23.14 -0.18 -4.25
N GLN A 176 23.81 -1.32 -4.11
CA GLN A 176 25.07 -1.58 -4.83
C GLN A 176 24.84 -1.58 -6.34
N ALA A 177 23.79 -2.25 -6.82
CA ALA A 177 23.46 -2.26 -8.24
C ALA A 177 23.22 -0.85 -8.79
N GLN A 178 22.61 0.05 -8.01
CA GLN A 178 22.45 1.45 -8.40
C GLN A 178 23.78 2.20 -8.40
N LEU A 179 24.63 2.00 -7.40
CA LEU A 179 25.95 2.62 -7.32
C LEU A 179 26.84 2.21 -8.50
N ASP A 180 26.79 0.95 -8.91
CA ASP A 180 27.55 0.41 -10.04
C ASP A 180 27.15 1.03 -11.39
N THR A 181 26.00 1.72 -11.46
CA THR A 181 25.58 2.46 -12.68
C THR A 181 26.12 3.89 -12.73
N LEU A 182 26.70 4.40 -11.65
CA LEU A 182 27.21 5.76 -11.59
C LEU A 182 28.61 5.85 -12.22
N ASP A 183 28.87 6.94 -12.91
CA ASP A 183 30.20 7.29 -13.48
C ASP A 183 31.05 8.11 -12.50
N PHE A 184 30.57 8.30 -11.28
CA PHE A 184 31.27 8.97 -10.18
C PHE A 184 31.09 8.24 -8.86
N MET A 185 31.98 8.48 -7.90
CA MET A 185 31.84 7.97 -6.53
C MET A 185 31.08 9.01 -5.69
N PRO A 186 29.90 8.67 -5.13
CA PRO A 186 29.19 9.59 -4.24
C PRO A 186 29.89 9.72 -2.88
N ASP A 187 29.99 10.95 -2.36
CA ASP A 187 30.56 11.22 -1.04
C ASP A 187 29.59 10.88 0.09
N LEU A 188 28.29 10.83 -0.20
CA LEU A 188 27.23 10.57 0.78
C LEU A 188 26.02 9.88 0.12
N LEU A 189 25.48 8.91 0.82
CA LEU A 189 24.16 8.30 0.53
C LEU A 189 23.14 8.81 1.55
N LEU A 190 21.98 9.27 1.07
CA LEU A 190 20.87 9.80 1.89
C LEU A 190 19.64 8.91 1.80
#